data_3d43cda007fcf42f1f4c99fd540ce5ab
#
_entry.id   3d43cda007fcf42f1f4c99fd540ce5ab
#
_cell.length_a   1.000
_cell.length_b   1.000
_cell.length_c   1.000
_cell.angle_alpha   90.00
_cell.angle_beta   90.00
_cell.angle_gamma   90.00
#
_symmetry.space_group_name_H-M   'P 1'
#
loop_
_entity.id
_entity.type
_entity.pdbx_description
1 polymer ?
#
loop_
_entity_poly.entity_id
_entity_poly.type
_entity_poly.pdbx_seq_one_letter_code
_entity_poly.pdbx_strand_id
1 'polypeptide(L)' 'MIKSITISVEEDSGSKMQHTVSTKEEALALIDRYFKEEKL' A
#
# COMPACT_ATOMS: atom_id res chain seq x y z
N MET A 1 1.84 20.13 -7.25
CA MET A 1 2.39 18.82 -7.60
C MET A 1 2.40 17.94 -6.37
N ILE A 2 2.24 16.66 -6.59
CA ILE A 2 2.21 15.71 -5.50
C ILE A 2 3.61 15.44 -5.00
N LYS A 3 3.81 15.59 -3.70
CA LYS A 3 5.10 15.33 -3.09
C LYS A 3 5.22 13.89 -2.65
N SER A 4 4.17 13.35 -2.09
CA SER A 4 4.15 11.97 -1.64
C SER A 4 2.72 11.53 -1.44
N ILE A 5 2.52 10.23 -1.35
CA ILE A 5 1.21 9.63 -1.11
C ILE A 5 1.36 8.63 0.01
N THR A 6 0.44 8.68 0.96
CA THR A 6 0.42 7.72 2.04
C THR A 6 -0.67 6.69 1.78
N ILE A 7 -0.29 5.43 1.82
CA ILE A 7 -1.21 4.32 1.61
C ILE A 7 -1.40 3.61 2.94
N SER A 8 -2.65 3.47 3.35
CA SER A 8 -2.98 2.78 4.59
C SER A 8 -3.53 1.41 4.27
N VAL A 9 -3.02 0.41 4.95
CA VAL A 9 -3.47 -0.97 4.80
C VAL A 9 -4.09 -1.41 6.11
N GLU A 10 -5.35 -1.81 6.07
CA GLU A 10 -6.06 -2.31 7.23
C GLU A 10 -6.43 -3.75 7.01
N GLU A 11 -6.21 -4.58 8.01
CA GLU A 11 -6.55 -5.99 7.93
C GLU A 11 -7.73 -6.31 8.84
N ASP A 12 -8.41 -7.40 8.54
CA ASP A 12 -9.56 -7.83 9.31
C ASP A 12 -9.19 -8.08 10.76
N SER A 13 -7.97 -8.45 11.01
CA SER A 13 -7.48 -8.70 12.37
C SER A 13 -7.35 -7.43 13.19
N GLY A 14 -7.45 -6.28 12.54
CA GLY A 14 -7.26 -5.00 13.20
C GLY A 14 -5.89 -4.40 13.01
N SER A 15 -5.01 -5.09 12.34
CA SER A 15 -3.68 -4.57 12.07
C SER A 15 -3.74 -3.45 11.06
N LYS A 16 -2.89 -2.46 11.25
CA LYS A 16 -2.80 -1.33 10.33
C LYS A 16 -1.36 -1.06 10.00
N MET A 17 -1.12 -0.72 8.75
CA MET A 17 0.21 -0.31 8.31
C MET A 17 0.07 0.88 7.40
N GLN A 18 1.06 1.76 7.43
CA GLN A 18 1.09 2.92 6.56
C GLN A 18 2.39 2.96 5.81
N HIS A 19 2.29 3.31 4.54
CA HIS A 19 3.45 3.42 3.66
C HIS A 19 3.40 4.74 2.94
N THR A 20 4.54 5.38 2.83
CA THR A 20 4.65 6.62 2.09
C THR A 20 5.47 6.38 0.85
N VAL A 21 4.92 6.73 -0.29
CA VAL A 21 5.59 6.52 -1.57
C VAL A 21 5.66 7.83 -2.32
N SER A 22 6.64 7.95 -3.20
CA SER A 22 6.87 9.16 -3.97
C SER A 22 6.63 8.98 -5.46
N THR A 23 6.56 7.76 -5.93
CA THR A 23 6.38 7.50 -7.35
C THR A 23 5.23 6.56 -7.58
N LYS A 24 4.71 6.64 -8.80
CA LYS A 24 3.61 5.77 -9.21
C LYS A 24 4.04 4.31 -9.18
N GLU A 25 5.25 4.05 -9.66
CA GLU A 25 5.75 2.68 -9.70
C GLU A 25 5.81 2.06 -8.32
N GLU A 26 6.28 2.81 -7.35
CA GLU A 26 6.34 2.33 -5.98
C GLU A 26 4.94 2.06 -5.44
N ALA A 27 4.02 2.95 -5.73
CA ALA A 27 2.65 2.80 -5.24
C ALA A 27 2.00 1.55 -5.83
N LEU A 28 2.15 1.37 -7.14
CA LEU A 28 1.55 0.23 -7.82
C LEU A 28 2.17 -1.08 -7.36
N ALA A 29 3.49 -1.10 -7.18
CA ALA A 29 4.17 -2.30 -6.72
C ALA A 29 3.69 -2.70 -5.33
N LEU A 30 3.53 -1.72 -4.47
CA LEU A 30 3.08 -1.97 -3.11
C LEU A 30 1.65 -2.52 -3.09
N ILE A 31 0.76 -1.89 -3.84
CA ILE A 31 -0.63 -2.32 -3.90
C ILE A 31 -0.73 -3.72 -4.47
N ASP A 32 -0.01 -3.97 -5.55
CA ASP A 32 -0.04 -5.27 -6.19
C ASP A 32 0.45 -6.35 -5.24
N ARG A 33 1.49 -6.06 -4.49
CA ARG A 33 2.05 -7.01 -3.55
C ARG A 33 1.04 -7.39 -2.48
N TYR A 34 0.35 -6.41 -1.91
CA TYR A 34 -0.63 -6.69 -0.87
C TYR A 34 -1.80 -7.51 -1.40
N PHE A 35 -2.27 -7.19 -2.58
CA PHE A 35 -3.39 -7.95 -3.14
C PHE A 35 -2.98 -9.37 -3.50
N LYS A 36 -1.75 -9.56 -3.91
CA LYS A 36 -1.27 -10.91 -4.20
C LYS A 36 -1.18 -11.74 -2.95
N GLU A 37 -0.70 -11.16 -1.87
CA GLU A 37 -0.54 -11.90 -0.63
C GLU A 37 -1.89 -12.26 -0.01
N GLU A 38 -2.89 -11.42 -0.21
CA GLU A 38 -4.21 -11.68 0.30
C GLU A 38 -4.97 -12.70 -0.53
N LYS A 39 -4.54 -12.91 -1.72
CA LYS A 39 -5.24 -13.81 -2.62
C LYS A 39 -4.96 -15.25 -2.25
N LEU A 40 -6.00 -16.01 -2.10
CA LEU A 40 -5.90 -17.41 -1.71
C LEU A 40 -6.31 -18.35 -2.82
#